data_685cf811bb390828ae9e8bc57020ddb4
#
_entry.id   685cf811bb390828ae9e8bc57020ddb4
#
_cell.length_a   1.000
_cell.length_b   1.000
_cell.length_c   1.000
_cell.angle_alpha   90.00
_cell.angle_beta   90.00
_cell.angle_gamma   90.00
#
_symmetry.space_group_name_H-M   'P 1'
#
loop_
_entity.id
_entity.type
_entity.pdbx_description
1 polymer ?
#
loop_
_entity_poly.entity_id
_entity_poly.type
_entity_poly.pdbx_seq_one_letter_code
_entity_poly.pdbx_strand_id
1 'polypeptide(L)'
;VRSRRQRQMCIRDRDKIGLEGVSEELEKEGFARESIDTYLGMFREITSDIQGVRYIKEKLKDVLDPKVAEDLETIIASVDAVKSADFKISFDPTLVRGMSYYTGPIFEIAMDEFGGSVGGGGRYDEMIGKFTGQNTSACGFSIGFERIVMLLLERGYEVPGTGEKKAYLIEKNMPADKLLTILKQAEEERRNGTQVTISIMKKNKKFQKEQMMTEGYTEFVEFFRDKL
;
A
#
# COMPACT_ATOMS: atom_id res chain seq x y z
N VAL A 1 17.46 -1.82 33.11
CA VAL A 1 16.31 -1.38 32.27
C VAL A 1 16.62 -1.78 30.84
N ARG A 2 16.04 -2.88 30.36
CA ARG A 2 16.23 -3.32 28.97
C ARG A 2 15.46 -2.41 28.02
N SER A 3 16.05 -2.15 26.85
CA SER A 3 15.55 -1.16 25.92
C SER A 3 14.15 -1.51 25.37
N ARG A 4 13.39 -0.50 25.00
CA ARG A 4 12.09 -0.60 24.32
C ARG A 4 12.13 -1.55 23.11
N ARG A 5 13.29 -1.68 22.44
CA ARG A 5 13.54 -2.61 21.32
C ARG A 5 13.42 -4.09 21.69
N GLN A 6 13.90 -4.51 22.86
CA GLN A 6 13.86 -5.93 23.27
C GLN A 6 12.45 -6.39 23.62
N ARG A 7 11.64 -5.52 24.24
CA ARG A 7 10.22 -5.81 24.53
C ARG A 7 9.36 -5.92 23.25
N GLN A 8 9.67 -5.14 22.23
CA GLN A 8 9.01 -5.20 20.94
C GLN A 8 9.36 -6.48 20.14
N MET A 9 10.54 -7.05 20.35
CA MET A 9 10.94 -8.30 19.67
C MET A 9 10.14 -9.51 20.18
N CYS A 10 9.88 -9.61 21.47
CA CYS A 10 9.12 -10.75 22.03
C CYS A 10 7.67 -10.80 21.48
N ILE A 11 7.01 -9.65 21.34
CA ILE A 11 5.66 -9.59 20.77
C ILE A 11 5.68 -9.89 19.26
N ARG A 12 6.69 -9.41 18.54
CA ARG A 12 6.86 -9.63 17.11
C ARG A 12 7.07 -11.11 16.76
N ASP A 13 7.70 -11.85 17.64
CA ASP A 13 8.02 -13.26 17.42
C ASP A 13 6.85 -14.19 17.83
N ARG A 14 5.75 -13.65 18.38
CA ARG A 14 4.55 -14.43 18.75
C ARG A 14 4.06 -15.32 17.61
N ASP A 15 4.01 -14.80 16.41
CA ASP A 15 3.52 -15.54 15.23
C ASP A 15 4.45 -16.70 14.86
N LYS A 16 5.69 -16.66 15.30
CA LYS A 16 6.69 -17.71 15.05
C LYS A 16 6.77 -18.74 16.18
N ILE A 17 6.70 -18.27 17.43
CA ILE A 17 6.97 -19.11 18.62
C ILE A 17 5.72 -19.35 19.48
N GLY A 18 4.60 -18.69 19.15
CA GLY A 18 3.35 -18.77 19.92
C GLY A 18 3.43 -18.12 21.30
N LEU A 19 2.30 -18.15 22.03
CA LEU A 19 2.23 -17.57 23.40
C LEU A 19 3.11 -18.33 24.41
N GLU A 20 3.32 -19.63 24.22
CA GLU A 20 4.19 -20.43 25.09
C GLU A 20 5.64 -20.02 24.95
N GLY A 21 6.14 -19.88 23.73
CA GLY A 21 7.49 -19.39 23.47
C GLY A 21 7.72 -17.98 23.99
N VAL A 22 6.72 -17.09 23.89
CA VAL A 22 6.80 -15.74 24.48
C VAL A 22 6.86 -15.83 26.01
N SER A 23 6.12 -16.74 26.64
CA SER A 23 6.19 -16.97 28.08
C SER A 23 7.60 -17.37 28.53
N GLU A 24 8.19 -18.35 27.84
CA GLU A 24 9.56 -18.81 28.13
C GLU A 24 10.62 -17.71 27.98
N GLU A 25 10.47 -16.87 26.96
CA GLU A 25 11.39 -15.74 26.76
C GLU A 25 11.25 -14.69 27.86
N LEU A 26 10.01 -14.35 28.26
CA LEU A 26 9.79 -13.42 29.36
C LEU A 26 10.30 -13.94 30.70
N GLU A 27 10.20 -15.25 30.95
CA GLU A 27 10.82 -15.88 32.12
C GLU A 27 12.34 -15.79 32.11
N LYS A 28 12.97 -16.08 30.97
CA LYS A 28 14.43 -15.92 30.79
C LYS A 28 14.89 -14.47 30.99
N GLU A 29 14.01 -13.53 30.68
CA GLU A 29 14.21 -12.10 30.89
C GLU A 29 14.04 -11.70 32.39
N GLY A 30 13.58 -12.59 33.26
CA GLY A 30 13.44 -12.38 34.71
C GLY A 30 12.13 -11.73 35.12
N PHE A 31 11.08 -11.78 34.29
CA PHE A 31 9.74 -11.34 34.70
C PHE A 31 9.09 -12.37 35.63
N ALA A 32 8.32 -11.89 36.63
CA ALA A 32 7.58 -12.76 37.51
C ALA A 32 6.48 -13.53 36.74
N ARG A 33 6.31 -14.81 37.06
CA ARG A 33 5.31 -15.68 36.42
C ARG A 33 3.91 -15.09 36.45
N GLU A 34 3.49 -14.53 37.57
CA GLU A 34 2.19 -13.89 37.73
C GLU A 34 1.96 -12.72 36.74
N SER A 35 3.01 -11.90 36.53
CA SER A 35 2.98 -10.81 35.57
C SER A 35 2.90 -11.34 34.13
N ILE A 36 3.61 -12.43 33.81
CA ILE A 36 3.55 -13.07 32.51
C ILE A 36 2.18 -13.65 32.25
N ASP A 37 1.60 -14.35 33.20
CA ASP A 37 0.27 -14.96 33.06
C ASP A 37 -0.82 -13.91 32.90
N THR A 38 -0.75 -12.81 33.64
CA THR A 38 -1.65 -11.67 33.49
C THR A 38 -1.52 -11.04 32.12
N TYR A 39 -0.31 -10.78 31.66
CA TYR A 39 -0.02 -10.20 30.36
C TYR A 39 -0.49 -11.08 29.20
N LEU A 40 -0.15 -12.36 29.22
CA LEU A 40 -0.55 -13.30 28.16
C LEU A 40 -2.06 -13.61 28.23
N GLY A 41 -2.66 -13.56 29.41
CA GLY A 41 -4.10 -13.69 29.61
C GLY A 41 -4.88 -12.65 28.82
N MET A 42 -4.43 -11.38 28.81
CA MET A 42 -5.07 -10.34 28.02
C MET A 42 -5.14 -10.69 26.53
N PHE A 43 -4.08 -11.25 25.95
CA PHE A 43 -4.07 -11.60 24.53
C PHE A 43 -4.95 -12.80 24.15
N ARG A 44 -5.33 -13.63 25.13
CA ARG A 44 -6.28 -14.73 24.91
C ARG A 44 -7.74 -14.26 24.89
N GLU A 45 -8.03 -13.13 25.57
CA GLU A 45 -9.38 -12.57 25.70
C GLU A 45 -9.69 -11.51 24.63
N ILE A 46 -8.67 -10.91 24.00
CA ILE A 46 -8.84 -9.87 23.00
C ILE A 46 -9.46 -10.44 21.73
N THR A 47 -10.55 -9.83 21.27
CA THR A 47 -11.12 -10.11 19.95
C THR A 47 -10.49 -9.22 18.88
N SER A 48 -10.49 -9.70 17.62
CA SER A 48 -9.88 -9.00 16.50
C SER A 48 -10.81 -7.94 15.86
N ASP A 49 -11.65 -7.33 16.66
CA ASP A 49 -12.63 -6.34 16.23
C ASP A 49 -12.66 -5.13 17.17
N ILE A 50 -13.65 -4.26 17.01
CA ILE A 50 -13.84 -3.07 17.84
C ILE A 50 -14.02 -3.39 19.32
N GLN A 51 -14.53 -4.59 19.66
CA GLN A 51 -14.68 -5.00 21.06
C GLN A 51 -13.33 -5.27 21.71
N GLY A 52 -12.35 -5.78 20.93
CA GLY A 52 -10.97 -5.92 21.40
C GLY A 52 -10.32 -4.58 21.73
N VAL A 53 -10.59 -3.52 20.94
CA VAL A 53 -10.13 -2.15 21.26
C VAL A 53 -10.74 -1.67 22.57
N ARG A 54 -12.03 -1.87 22.77
CA ARG A 54 -12.74 -1.48 24.03
C ARG A 54 -12.25 -2.27 25.23
N TYR A 55 -11.99 -3.56 25.06
CA TYR A 55 -11.41 -4.40 26.10
C TYR A 55 -10.05 -3.86 26.56
N ILE A 56 -9.16 -3.50 25.64
CA ILE A 56 -7.87 -2.90 25.96
C ILE A 56 -8.03 -1.54 26.64
N LYS A 57 -8.95 -0.70 26.16
CA LYS A 57 -9.27 0.59 26.79
C LYS A 57 -9.65 0.43 28.26
N GLU A 58 -10.48 -0.56 28.57
CA GLU A 58 -10.92 -0.85 29.96
C GLU A 58 -9.78 -1.40 30.81
N LYS A 59 -9.04 -2.38 30.31
CA LYS A 59 -7.95 -3.05 31.05
C LYS A 59 -6.76 -2.14 31.31
N LEU A 60 -6.46 -1.22 30.41
CA LEU A 60 -5.32 -0.31 30.49
C LEU A 60 -5.72 1.14 30.82
N LYS A 61 -6.90 1.37 31.34
CA LYS A 61 -7.47 2.71 31.61
C LYS A 61 -6.55 3.66 32.37
N ASP A 62 -5.68 3.13 33.25
CA ASP A 62 -4.79 3.91 34.10
C ASP A 62 -3.48 4.31 33.39
N VAL A 63 -3.17 3.70 32.24
CA VAL A 63 -1.91 3.89 31.51
C VAL A 63 -2.09 4.19 30.01
N LEU A 64 -3.26 3.93 29.48
CA LEU A 64 -3.59 4.18 28.07
C LEU A 64 -4.31 5.53 27.94
N ASP A 65 -3.81 6.41 27.07
CA ASP A 65 -4.56 7.61 26.70
C ASP A 65 -5.89 7.16 26.03
N PRO A 66 -7.04 7.55 26.58
CA PRO A 66 -8.35 7.20 26.03
C PRO A 66 -8.52 7.56 24.55
N LYS A 67 -7.86 8.63 24.12
CA LYS A 67 -7.87 9.09 22.72
C LYS A 67 -7.32 8.06 21.75
N VAL A 68 -6.33 7.26 22.15
CA VAL A 68 -5.76 6.22 21.29
C VAL A 68 -6.82 5.18 20.92
N ALA A 69 -7.62 4.73 21.89
CA ALA A 69 -8.70 3.77 21.63
C ALA A 69 -9.81 4.40 20.78
N GLU A 70 -10.20 5.64 21.05
CA GLU A 70 -11.21 6.38 20.29
C GLU A 70 -10.79 6.59 18.84
N ASP A 71 -9.53 6.93 18.59
CA ASP A 71 -8.99 7.07 17.26
C ASP A 71 -9.01 5.71 16.49
N LEU A 72 -8.65 4.60 17.16
CA LEU A 72 -8.72 3.26 16.56
C LEU A 72 -10.16 2.83 16.26
N GLU A 73 -11.10 3.05 17.18
CA GLU A 73 -12.52 2.78 16.94
C GLU A 73 -13.03 3.57 15.73
N THR A 74 -12.67 4.86 15.66
CA THR A 74 -13.06 5.74 14.55
C THR A 74 -12.49 5.26 13.22
N ILE A 75 -11.21 4.87 13.18
CA ILE A 75 -10.56 4.36 11.96
C ILE A 75 -11.25 3.09 11.49
N ILE A 76 -11.44 2.10 12.38
CA ILE A 76 -12.07 0.82 12.04
C ILE A 76 -13.48 1.05 11.49
N ALA A 77 -14.30 1.84 12.19
CA ALA A 77 -15.67 2.13 11.77
C ALA A 77 -15.73 2.90 10.44
N SER A 78 -14.85 3.89 10.25
CA SER A 78 -14.81 4.68 9.02
C SER A 78 -14.41 3.84 7.81
N VAL A 79 -13.37 3.02 7.95
CA VAL A 79 -12.91 2.15 6.85
C VAL A 79 -13.98 1.11 6.52
N ASP A 80 -14.62 0.51 7.52
CA ASP A 80 -15.70 -0.46 7.29
C ASP A 80 -16.90 0.16 6.57
N ALA A 81 -17.23 1.41 6.90
CA ALA A 81 -18.34 2.13 6.28
C ALA A 81 -18.08 2.54 4.82
N VAL A 82 -16.81 2.78 4.44
CA VAL A 82 -16.48 3.29 3.08
C VAL A 82 -15.82 2.25 2.18
N LYS A 83 -15.46 1.09 2.70
CA LYS A 83 -14.83 0.03 1.87
C LYS A 83 -15.74 -0.38 0.72
N SER A 84 -15.17 -0.44 -0.48
CA SER A 84 -15.85 -0.87 -1.71
C SER A 84 -15.44 -2.28 -2.17
N ALA A 85 -14.38 -2.83 -1.58
CA ALA A 85 -13.90 -4.18 -1.84
C ALA A 85 -14.19 -5.11 -0.66
N ASP A 86 -14.24 -6.40 -0.93
CA ASP A 86 -14.43 -7.42 0.12
C ASP A 86 -13.09 -7.70 0.81
N PHE A 87 -12.90 -7.07 1.96
CA PHE A 87 -11.78 -7.34 2.86
C PHE A 87 -12.23 -7.20 4.31
N LYS A 88 -11.55 -7.91 5.19
CA LYS A 88 -11.79 -7.87 6.64
C LYS A 88 -10.82 -6.87 7.29
N ILE A 89 -11.35 -6.03 8.18
CA ILE A 89 -10.54 -5.22 9.07
C ILE A 89 -10.41 -5.96 10.39
N SER A 90 -9.19 -6.13 10.85
CA SER A 90 -8.92 -6.81 12.12
C SER A 90 -8.07 -5.92 13.02
N PHE A 91 -8.45 -5.85 14.30
CA PHE A 91 -7.62 -5.26 15.33
C PHE A 91 -6.59 -6.29 15.81
N ASP A 92 -5.32 -5.98 15.69
CA ASP A 92 -4.24 -6.80 16.22
C ASP A 92 -3.36 -5.97 17.18
N PRO A 93 -3.49 -6.16 18.49
CA PRO A 93 -2.69 -5.46 19.50
C PRO A 93 -1.23 -5.89 19.51
N THR A 94 -0.89 -6.94 18.77
CA THR A 94 0.49 -7.46 18.67
C THR A 94 1.21 -6.99 17.41
N LEU A 95 0.52 -6.28 16.51
CA LEU A 95 1.12 -5.75 15.32
C LEU A 95 2.25 -4.78 15.67
N VAL A 96 3.46 -5.11 15.26
CA VAL A 96 4.65 -4.28 15.45
C VAL A 96 5.36 -4.10 14.11
N ARG A 97 5.63 -2.86 13.77
CA ARG A 97 6.44 -2.55 12.58
C ARG A 97 7.87 -2.22 12.99
N GLY A 98 8.83 -2.66 12.17
CA GLY A 98 10.25 -2.59 12.49
C GLY A 98 10.86 -1.17 12.53
N MET A 99 10.11 -0.13 12.18
CA MET A 99 10.59 1.24 12.09
C MET A 99 10.04 2.09 13.25
N SER A 100 10.93 2.81 13.93
CA SER A 100 10.64 3.56 15.16
C SER A 100 10.08 4.97 14.92
N TYR A 101 9.80 5.35 13.68
CA TYR A 101 9.32 6.69 13.36
C TYR A 101 7.79 6.87 13.44
N TYR A 102 7.04 5.79 13.62
CA TYR A 102 5.59 5.88 13.77
C TYR A 102 5.19 6.55 15.08
N THR A 103 4.26 7.48 15.02
CA THR A 103 3.76 8.28 16.15
C THR A 103 2.28 8.07 16.42
N GLY A 104 1.62 7.18 15.69
CA GLY A 104 0.20 6.88 15.81
C GLY A 104 -0.15 5.48 15.30
N PRO A 105 -1.37 5.27 14.84
CA PRO A 105 -1.82 3.98 14.34
C PRO A 105 -0.92 3.46 13.23
N ILE A 106 -0.70 2.15 13.26
CA ILE A 106 -0.02 1.39 12.21
C ILE A 106 -0.98 0.36 11.64
N PHE A 107 -0.77 -0.02 10.40
CA PHE A 107 -1.56 -1.06 9.74
C PHE A 107 -0.71 -1.93 8.84
N GLU A 108 -1.22 -3.12 8.57
CA GLU A 108 -0.64 -4.08 7.65
C GLU A 108 -1.74 -4.68 6.77
N ILE A 109 -1.40 -4.98 5.53
CA ILE A 109 -2.28 -5.64 4.57
C ILE A 109 -1.77 -7.07 4.42
N ALA A 110 -2.51 -8.02 4.97
CA ALA A 110 -2.24 -9.44 4.81
C ALA A 110 -3.04 -10.01 3.64
N MET A 111 -2.47 -10.96 2.95
CA MET A 111 -3.14 -11.77 1.95
C MET A 111 -2.91 -13.25 2.26
N ASP A 112 -4.00 -14.00 2.39
CA ASP A 112 -3.96 -15.42 2.78
C ASP A 112 -3.18 -16.24 1.76
N GLU A 113 -3.33 -15.94 0.47
CA GLU A 113 -2.64 -16.62 -0.63
C GLU A 113 -1.12 -16.47 -0.55
N PHE A 114 -0.64 -15.38 0.01
CA PHE A 114 0.79 -15.15 0.17
C PHE A 114 1.32 -15.65 1.52
N GLY A 115 0.43 -15.93 2.47
CA GLY A 115 0.80 -16.31 3.84
C GLY A 115 1.53 -15.20 4.61
N GLY A 116 1.32 -13.94 4.25
CA GLY A 116 1.98 -12.82 4.91
C GLY A 116 1.58 -11.44 4.39
N SER A 117 2.34 -10.44 4.80
CA SER A 117 2.09 -9.04 4.47
C SER A 117 2.48 -8.69 3.04
N VAL A 118 1.59 -8.02 2.33
CA VAL A 118 1.83 -7.45 1.00
C VAL A 118 1.96 -5.93 1.01
N GLY A 119 1.69 -5.30 2.13
CA GLY A 119 1.83 -3.86 2.29
C GLY A 119 1.60 -3.42 3.72
N GLY A 120 1.83 -2.16 4.01
CA GLY A 120 1.51 -1.60 5.30
C GLY A 120 2.13 -0.24 5.53
N GLY A 121 1.66 0.43 6.58
CA GLY A 121 2.03 1.80 6.87
C GLY A 121 1.60 2.26 8.25
N GLY A 122 1.45 3.57 8.39
CA GLY A 122 1.00 4.18 9.63
C GLY A 122 1.21 5.69 9.65
N ARG A 123 0.94 6.30 10.80
CA ARG A 123 1.10 7.73 11.05
C ARG A 123 2.50 8.03 11.58
N TYR A 124 3.14 9.10 11.07
CA TYR A 124 4.52 9.46 11.39
C TYR A 124 4.77 10.97 11.40
N ASP A 125 3.97 11.73 12.13
CA ASP A 125 3.97 13.19 12.17
C ASP A 125 5.36 13.78 12.50
N GLU A 126 6.04 13.26 13.52
CA GLU A 126 7.34 13.78 13.96
C GLU A 126 8.45 13.62 12.91
N MET A 127 8.35 12.62 12.04
CA MET A 127 9.34 12.41 11.00
C MET A 127 9.35 13.60 10.02
N ILE A 128 8.18 14.04 9.60
CA ILE A 128 8.03 15.19 8.70
C ILE A 128 8.48 16.46 9.41
N GLY A 129 8.10 16.65 10.67
CA GLY A 129 8.52 17.79 11.48
C GLY A 129 10.04 17.96 11.59
N LYS A 130 10.79 16.87 11.64
CA LYS A 130 12.27 16.90 11.65
C LYS A 130 12.88 17.47 10.36
N PHE A 131 12.23 17.28 9.22
CA PHE A 131 12.69 17.79 7.93
C PHE A 131 12.21 19.21 7.64
N THR A 132 10.99 19.54 8.06
CA THR A 132 10.35 20.82 7.73
C THR A 132 10.51 21.90 8.80
N GLY A 133 10.90 21.48 10.01
CA GLY A 133 10.92 22.37 11.19
C GLY A 133 9.53 22.74 11.72
N GLN A 134 8.47 22.16 11.18
CA GLN A 134 7.09 22.42 11.57
C GLN A 134 6.38 21.11 11.93
N ASN A 135 5.50 21.17 12.92
CA ASN A 135 4.69 20.01 13.27
C ASN A 135 3.66 19.75 12.14
N THR A 136 3.87 18.68 11.39
CA THR A 136 3.06 18.34 10.21
C THR A 136 2.51 16.94 10.36
N SER A 137 1.19 16.82 10.40
CA SER A 137 0.53 15.50 10.40
C SER A 137 0.81 14.76 9.10
N ALA A 138 1.29 13.53 9.21
CA ALA A 138 1.61 12.70 8.07
C ALA A 138 1.28 11.23 8.30
N CYS A 139 0.77 10.59 7.27
CA CYS A 139 0.60 9.15 7.21
C CYS A 139 1.00 8.65 5.82
N GLY A 140 1.34 7.40 5.73
CA GLY A 140 1.68 6.79 4.46
C GLY A 140 1.84 5.28 4.57
N PHE A 141 2.05 4.66 3.43
CA PHE A 141 2.23 3.22 3.35
C PHE A 141 3.17 2.84 2.22
N SER A 142 3.65 1.61 2.28
CA SER A 142 4.39 0.96 1.19
C SER A 142 3.70 -0.34 0.81
N ILE A 143 3.85 -0.72 -0.44
CA ILE A 143 3.39 -2.01 -0.98
C ILE A 143 4.60 -2.87 -1.34
N GLY A 144 4.48 -4.17 -1.15
CA GLY A 144 5.46 -5.15 -1.63
C GLY A 144 5.25 -5.39 -3.12
N PHE A 145 5.89 -4.55 -3.95
CA PHE A 145 5.68 -4.55 -5.40
C PHE A 145 5.84 -5.95 -6.01
N GLU A 146 6.97 -6.61 -5.75
CA GLU A 146 7.24 -7.95 -6.28
C GLU A 146 6.19 -8.98 -5.84
N ARG A 147 5.75 -8.90 -4.59
CA ARG A 147 4.72 -9.80 -4.04
C ARG A 147 3.39 -9.64 -4.75
N ILE A 148 2.97 -8.40 -4.99
CA ILE A 148 1.73 -8.11 -5.72
C ILE A 148 1.84 -8.55 -7.17
N VAL A 149 2.96 -8.29 -7.83
CA VAL A 149 3.20 -8.72 -9.21
C VAL A 149 3.15 -10.25 -9.32
N MET A 150 3.79 -10.98 -8.40
CA MET A 150 3.73 -12.44 -8.37
C MET A 150 2.29 -12.95 -8.26
N LEU A 151 1.50 -12.42 -7.33
CA LEU A 151 0.10 -12.80 -7.16
C LEU A 151 -0.76 -12.50 -8.39
N LEU A 152 -0.53 -11.36 -9.04
CA LEU A 152 -1.21 -11.00 -10.29
C LEU A 152 -0.88 -11.96 -11.43
N LEU A 153 0.40 -12.33 -11.57
CA LEU A 153 0.85 -13.30 -12.58
C LEU A 153 0.27 -14.71 -12.33
N GLU A 154 0.27 -15.16 -11.07
CA GLU A 154 -0.32 -16.46 -10.69
C GLU A 154 -1.83 -16.51 -10.98
N ARG A 155 -2.53 -15.39 -10.87
CA ARG A 155 -3.96 -15.26 -11.20
C ARG A 155 -4.23 -15.04 -12.69
N GLY A 156 -3.20 -15.02 -13.53
CA GLY A 156 -3.34 -14.75 -14.97
C GLY A 156 -3.86 -13.34 -15.25
N TYR A 157 -3.57 -12.36 -14.38
CA TYR A 157 -4.01 -10.98 -14.58
C TYR A 157 -3.35 -10.38 -15.79
N GLU A 158 -4.16 -9.96 -16.75
CA GLU A 158 -3.70 -9.21 -17.92
C GLU A 158 -3.87 -7.70 -17.64
N VAL A 159 -2.80 -6.93 -17.91
CA VAL A 159 -2.85 -5.48 -17.75
C VAL A 159 -3.88 -4.90 -18.72
N PRO A 160 -4.90 -4.17 -18.25
CA PRO A 160 -5.83 -3.51 -19.15
C PRO A 160 -5.09 -2.61 -20.13
N GLY A 161 -5.44 -2.67 -21.41
CA GLY A 161 -4.77 -1.89 -22.45
C GLY A 161 -3.54 -2.57 -23.08
N THR A 162 -3.31 -3.86 -22.86
CA THR A 162 -2.40 -4.66 -23.72
C THR A 162 -3.00 -4.96 -25.09
N GLY A 163 -4.14 -4.33 -25.41
CA GLY A 163 -4.74 -4.35 -26.72
C GLY A 163 -3.85 -3.74 -27.81
N GLU A 164 -4.42 -3.50 -28.97
CA GLU A 164 -3.72 -2.92 -30.12
C GLU A 164 -2.95 -1.66 -29.73
N LYS A 165 -1.65 -1.64 -30.06
CA LYS A 165 -0.80 -0.47 -29.89
C LYS A 165 -0.75 0.30 -31.21
N LYS A 166 -1.23 1.54 -31.16
CA LYS A 166 -1.30 2.46 -32.28
C LYS A 166 -0.35 3.64 -32.10
N ALA A 167 0.40 3.98 -33.14
CA ALA A 167 1.26 5.15 -33.15
C ALA A 167 0.72 6.23 -34.06
N TYR A 168 0.48 7.40 -33.51
CA TYR A 168 0.17 8.62 -34.24
C TYR A 168 1.48 9.35 -34.54
N LEU A 169 1.86 9.38 -35.80
CA LEU A 169 3.06 10.08 -36.28
C LEU A 169 2.64 11.45 -36.83
N ILE A 170 3.02 12.50 -36.15
CA ILE A 170 2.66 13.87 -36.52
C ILE A 170 3.83 14.57 -37.19
N GLU A 171 3.55 15.34 -38.22
CA GLU A 171 4.54 16.19 -38.87
C GLU A 171 5.04 17.28 -37.92
N LYS A 172 6.33 17.62 -38.01
CA LYS A 172 6.92 18.67 -37.18
C LYS A 172 6.24 20.03 -37.45
N ASN A 173 6.04 20.83 -36.39
CA ASN A 173 5.36 22.13 -36.45
C ASN A 173 3.88 22.04 -36.90
N MET A 174 3.16 21.02 -36.45
CA MET A 174 1.73 20.88 -36.65
C MET A 174 0.99 22.13 -36.08
N PRO A 175 0.04 22.73 -36.78
CA PRO A 175 -0.79 23.83 -36.28
C PRO A 175 -1.53 23.42 -35.00
N ALA A 176 -1.71 24.37 -34.07
CA ALA A 176 -2.24 24.06 -32.73
C ALA A 176 -3.68 23.52 -32.78
N ASP A 177 -4.52 24.04 -33.66
CA ASP A 177 -5.91 23.59 -33.87
C ASP A 177 -5.97 22.14 -34.37
N LYS A 178 -5.11 21.78 -35.32
CA LYS A 178 -4.99 20.42 -35.85
C LYS A 178 -4.41 19.47 -34.79
N LEU A 179 -3.38 19.92 -34.07
CA LEU A 179 -2.82 19.14 -32.98
C LEU A 179 -3.87 18.83 -31.89
N LEU A 180 -4.71 19.80 -31.55
CA LEU A 180 -5.78 19.60 -30.57
C LEU A 180 -6.78 18.52 -31.04
N THR A 181 -7.11 18.52 -32.32
CA THR A 181 -7.98 17.49 -32.93
C THR A 181 -7.36 16.10 -32.83
N ILE A 182 -6.07 15.98 -33.15
CA ILE A 182 -5.31 14.72 -33.03
C ILE A 182 -5.28 14.21 -31.58
N LEU A 183 -5.03 15.13 -30.64
CA LEU A 183 -5.01 14.81 -29.21
C LEU A 183 -6.37 14.29 -28.71
N LYS A 184 -7.47 14.92 -29.15
CA LYS A 184 -8.82 14.47 -28.80
C LYS A 184 -9.13 13.08 -29.37
N GLN A 185 -8.76 12.83 -30.63
CA GLN A 185 -8.92 11.52 -31.24
C GLN A 185 -8.12 10.43 -30.52
N ALA A 186 -6.87 10.72 -30.18
CA ALA A 186 -6.03 9.79 -29.42
C ALA A 186 -6.59 9.49 -28.04
N GLU A 187 -7.17 10.49 -27.36
CA GLU A 187 -7.81 10.32 -26.05
C GLU A 187 -9.07 9.46 -26.14
N GLU A 188 -9.86 9.63 -27.19
CA GLU A 188 -11.05 8.79 -27.44
C GLU A 188 -10.67 7.32 -27.68
N GLU A 189 -9.65 7.06 -28.49
CA GLU A 189 -9.16 5.70 -28.73
C GLU A 189 -8.58 5.06 -27.44
N ARG A 190 -7.87 5.84 -26.61
CA ARG A 190 -7.38 5.36 -25.30
C ARG A 190 -8.53 4.97 -24.37
N ARG A 191 -9.61 5.75 -24.33
CA ARG A 191 -10.82 5.42 -23.56
C ARG A 191 -11.47 4.12 -24.01
N ASN A 192 -11.33 3.79 -25.31
CA ASN A 192 -11.84 2.55 -25.89
C ASN A 192 -10.85 1.37 -25.75
N GLY A 193 -9.76 1.53 -24.99
CA GLY A 193 -8.80 0.46 -24.65
C GLY A 193 -7.60 0.33 -25.57
N THR A 194 -7.45 1.20 -26.59
CA THR A 194 -6.29 1.22 -27.48
C THR A 194 -5.13 1.97 -26.85
N GLN A 195 -3.92 1.42 -26.89
CA GLN A 195 -2.71 2.14 -26.48
C GLN A 195 -2.25 3.08 -27.59
N VAL A 196 -2.51 4.37 -27.47
CA VAL A 196 -2.11 5.35 -28.49
C VAL A 196 -0.92 6.17 -28.03
N THR A 197 0.19 6.10 -28.78
CA THR A 197 1.35 6.99 -28.61
C THR A 197 1.38 8.04 -29.72
N ILE A 198 1.67 9.30 -29.36
CA ILE A 198 1.84 10.38 -30.31
C ILE A 198 3.33 10.72 -30.38
N SER A 199 3.90 10.69 -31.57
CA SER A 199 5.31 10.95 -31.82
C SER A 199 5.50 11.85 -33.03
N ILE A 200 6.53 12.71 -32.99
CA ILE A 200 6.91 13.54 -34.14
C ILE A 200 7.59 12.66 -35.19
N MET A 201 7.21 12.83 -36.45
CA MET A 201 7.85 12.15 -37.58
C MET A 201 9.32 12.46 -37.65
N LYS A 202 10.15 11.43 -37.67
CA LYS A 202 11.61 11.53 -37.96
C LYS A 202 11.87 11.57 -39.46
N LYS A 203 13.04 12.05 -39.88
CA LYS A 203 13.46 12.07 -41.30
C LYS A 203 13.42 10.66 -41.89
N ASN A 204 13.87 9.65 -41.16
CA ASN A 204 13.75 8.24 -41.57
C ASN A 204 12.52 7.61 -40.90
N LYS A 205 11.36 7.82 -41.50
CA LYS A 205 10.08 7.26 -41.01
C LYS A 205 10.07 5.72 -41.04
N LYS A 206 10.71 5.11 -42.02
CA LYS A 206 10.76 3.66 -42.10
C LYS A 206 11.44 3.06 -40.87
N PHE A 207 12.61 3.54 -40.52
CA PHE A 207 13.33 3.13 -39.32
C PHE A 207 12.55 3.45 -38.01
N GLN A 208 11.88 4.61 -37.96
CA GLN A 208 11.03 4.93 -36.81
C GLN A 208 9.91 3.90 -36.62
N LYS A 209 9.23 3.52 -37.70
CA LYS A 209 8.17 2.50 -37.63
C LYS A 209 8.71 1.13 -37.26
N GLU A 210 9.84 0.73 -37.86
CA GLU A 210 10.50 -0.53 -37.52
C GLU A 210 10.87 -0.62 -36.04
N GLN A 211 11.41 0.44 -35.45
CA GLN A 211 11.65 0.50 -33.98
C GLN A 211 10.36 0.35 -33.18
N MET A 212 9.33 1.09 -33.56
CA MET A 212 8.03 1.02 -32.82
C MET A 212 7.37 -0.36 -32.97
N MET A 213 7.56 -1.04 -34.11
CA MET A 213 7.10 -2.43 -34.29
C MET A 213 7.80 -3.38 -33.30
N THR A 214 9.07 -3.18 -33.00
CA THR A 214 9.75 -3.98 -31.95
C THR A 214 9.23 -3.71 -30.54
N GLU A 215 8.61 -2.55 -30.33
CA GLU A 215 7.93 -2.17 -29.08
C GLU A 215 6.46 -2.64 -29.04
N GLY A 216 6.02 -3.35 -30.08
CA GLY A 216 4.68 -3.94 -30.17
C GLY A 216 3.62 -3.06 -30.82
N TYR A 217 3.98 -1.94 -31.47
CA TYR A 217 3.02 -1.14 -32.23
C TYR A 217 2.67 -1.83 -33.54
N THR A 218 1.37 -2.02 -33.80
CA THR A 218 0.86 -2.71 -34.98
C THR A 218 0.20 -1.77 -35.99
N GLU A 219 -0.25 -0.60 -35.54
CA GLU A 219 -0.92 0.37 -36.39
C GLU A 219 -0.22 1.74 -36.34
N PHE A 220 -0.11 2.39 -37.50
CA PHE A 220 0.53 3.69 -37.68
C PHE A 220 -0.39 4.64 -38.43
N VAL A 221 -0.77 5.75 -37.78
CA VAL A 221 -1.53 6.83 -38.42
C VAL A 221 -0.62 8.05 -38.61
N GLU A 222 -0.52 8.53 -39.85
CA GLU A 222 0.32 9.68 -40.18
C GLU A 222 -0.52 10.93 -40.38
N PHE A 223 -0.18 11.99 -39.68
CA PHE A 223 -0.83 13.31 -39.79
C PHE A 223 0.11 14.32 -40.40
N PHE A 224 -0.32 14.92 -41.48
CA PHE A 224 0.41 15.94 -42.23
C PHE A 224 -0.29 17.29 -42.09
N ARG A 225 0.50 18.38 -42.10
CA ARG A 225 -0.03 19.74 -41.95
C ARG A 225 -1.08 20.10 -42.99
N ASP A 226 -0.93 19.60 -44.22
CA ASP A 226 -1.76 19.96 -45.36
C ASP A 226 -2.91 19.00 -45.66
N LYS A 227 -3.07 17.91 -44.85
CA LYS A 227 -4.03 16.82 -45.09
C LYS A 227 -4.90 16.49 -43.87
N LEU A 228 -5.28 17.48 -43.13
CA LEU A 228 -6.26 17.32 -42.05
C LEU A 228 -7.50 18.11 -42.34
#